data_45cd7c603c957c8db9e7bdd5de8d5ec0
#
_entry.id   45cd7c603c957c8db9e7bdd5de8d5ec0
#
_cell.length_a   1.000
_cell.length_b   1.000
_cell.length_c   1.000
_cell.angle_alpha   90.00
_cell.angle_beta   90.00
_cell.angle_gamma   90.00
#
_symmetry.space_group_name_H-M   'P 1'
#
loop_
_entity.id
_entity.type
_entity.pdbx_description
1 polymer ?
#
loop_
_entity_poly.entity_id
_entity_poly.type
_entity_poly.pdbx_seq_one_letter_code
_entity_poly.pdbx_strand_id
1 'polypeptide(L)'
;MNKQNDMQLSEHFTLSEFTKSITAERLGIDNKPGYEQMLAMRRLCQEVLEPLRQHYGKPIRITSGYRCEALNRVVGGVGRSQHMLGEAADLSVPNEQVARDWFQWIVRNTNFDQLLFEHSSRLRNRWLHLSCKWDRKRNRHQAIYNYKVSNSPPSREGLGVGSCTAGTCKRQL
;
A
#
# COMPACT_ATOMS: atom_id res chain seq x y z
N MET A 1 -4.56 8.10 30.85
CA MET A 1 -3.85 7.54 29.67
C MET A 1 -3.46 8.71 28.77
N ASN A 2 -2.17 9.09 28.75
CA ASN A 2 -1.68 10.17 27.90
C ASN A 2 -1.90 9.76 26.44
N LYS A 3 -2.74 10.48 25.69
CA LYS A 3 -2.68 10.53 24.25
C LYS A 3 -1.32 11.15 23.92
N GLN A 4 -0.27 10.33 23.78
CA GLN A 4 0.95 10.74 23.11
C GLN A 4 0.52 11.34 21.77
N ASN A 5 0.93 12.57 21.48
CA ASN A 5 0.63 13.24 20.22
C ASN A 5 1.15 12.36 19.07
N ASP A 6 0.26 11.61 18.43
CA ASP A 6 0.60 10.82 17.24
C ASP A 6 1.01 11.79 16.13
N MET A 7 2.11 11.48 15.44
CA MET A 7 2.61 12.36 14.39
C MET A 7 1.64 12.39 13.22
N GLN A 8 1.17 13.59 12.85
CA GLN A 8 0.34 13.80 11.66
C GLN A 8 1.19 13.71 10.39
N LEU A 9 0.78 12.86 9.46
CA LEU A 9 1.33 12.76 8.11
C LEU A 9 0.56 13.67 7.13
N SER A 10 -0.77 13.78 7.33
CA SER A 10 -1.67 14.72 6.65
C SER A 10 -2.87 15.00 7.55
N GLU A 11 -3.89 15.73 7.06
CA GLU A 11 -5.06 16.13 7.86
C GLU A 11 -5.78 14.96 8.52
N HIS A 12 -5.92 13.81 7.82
CA HIS A 12 -6.69 12.67 8.29
C HIS A 12 -5.84 11.41 8.55
N PHE A 13 -4.53 11.44 8.33
CA PHE A 13 -3.66 10.26 8.47
C PHE A 13 -2.52 10.51 9.45
N THR A 14 -2.29 9.54 10.34
CA THR A 14 -1.24 9.58 11.35
C THR A 14 -0.17 8.52 11.15
N LEU A 15 1.00 8.70 11.76
CA LEU A 15 2.11 7.76 11.65
C LEU A 15 1.75 6.37 12.23
N SER A 16 0.99 6.34 13.33
CA SER A 16 0.62 5.07 13.95
C SER A 16 -0.23 4.18 13.06
N GLU A 17 -1.07 4.76 12.18
CA GLU A 17 -1.88 3.98 11.22
C GLU A 17 -0.98 3.21 10.23
N PHE A 18 0.20 3.73 9.92
CA PHE A 18 1.16 3.09 9.02
C PHE A 18 2.08 2.10 9.72
N THR A 19 2.37 2.30 10.99
CA THR A 19 3.38 1.50 11.70
C THR A 19 2.80 0.39 12.57
N LYS A 20 1.49 0.47 12.90
CA LYS A 20 0.81 -0.53 13.71
C LYS A 20 0.74 -1.88 12.99
N SER A 21 1.19 -2.93 13.66
CA SER A 21 1.15 -4.29 13.15
C SER A 21 0.99 -5.30 14.28
N ILE A 22 -0.13 -6.02 14.28
CA ILE A 22 -0.39 -7.11 15.23
C ILE A 22 0.70 -8.18 15.17
N THR A 23 1.24 -8.47 13.99
CA THR A 23 2.34 -9.43 13.81
C THR A 23 3.61 -8.94 14.47
N ALA A 24 3.95 -7.65 14.31
CA ALA A 24 5.12 -7.05 14.94
C ALA A 24 4.98 -7.07 16.47
N GLU A 25 3.83 -6.66 17.01
CA GLU A 25 3.52 -6.66 18.43
C GLU A 25 3.66 -8.08 19.03
N ARG A 26 3.05 -9.08 18.38
CA ARG A 26 3.09 -10.48 18.84
C ARG A 26 4.50 -11.08 18.85
N LEU A 27 5.35 -10.66 17.93
CA LEU A 27 6.71 -11.20 17.76
C LEU A 27 7.80 -10.30 18.37
N GLY A 28 7.42 -9.20 19.03
CA GLY A 28 8.38 -8.27 19.60
C GLY A 28 9.26 -7.57 18.57
N ILE A 29 8.78 -7.40 17.34
CA ILE A 29 9.52 -6.73 16.26
C ILE A 29 9.34 -5.23 16.39
N ASP A 30 10.43 -4.48 16.50
CA ASP A 30 10.42 -3.02 16.47
C ASP A 30 10.19 -2.52 15.04
N ASN A 31 8.93 -2.15 14.73
CA ASN A 31 8.52 -1.67 13.40
C ASN A 31 8.58 -0.14 13.32
N LYS A 32 9.72 0.47 13.75
CA LYS A 32 9.92 1.91 13.70
C LYS A 32 10.53 2.34 12.37
N PRO A 33 9.90 3.31 11.65
CA PRO A 33 10.49 3.87 10.44
C PRO A 33 11.60 4.87 10.77
N GLY A 34 12.57 4.99 9.87
CA GLY A 34 13.52 6.09 9.87
C GLY A 34 12.91 7.36 9.26
N TYR A 35 13.69 8.43 9.25
CA TYR A 35 13.25 9.75 8.76
C TYR A 35 12.81 9.72 7.30
N GLU A 36 13.56 9.06 6.43
CA GLU A 36 13.24 8.95 5.00
C GLU A 36 11.92 8.24 4.75
N GLN A 37 11.66 7.15 5.49
CA GLN A 37 10.41 6.41 5.41
C GLN A 37 9.23 7.27 5.89
N MET A 38 9.42 8.06 6.95
CA MET A 38 8.38 8.99 7.42
C MET A 38 8.06 10.06 6.37
N LEU A 39 9.06 10.60 5.69
CA LEU A 39 8.85 11.54 4.60
C LEU A 39 8.14 10.91 3.41
N ALA A 40 8.48 9.66 3.07
CA ALA A 40 7.82 8.92 2.00
C ALA A 40 6.33 8.66 2.33
N MET A 41 6.02 8.23 3.55
CA MET A 41 4.64 8.06 4.02
C MET A 41 3.85 9.37 4.00
N ARG A 42 4.47 10.48 4.45
CA ARG A 42 3.83 11.80 4.37
C ARG A 42 3.49 12.17 2.94
N ARG A 43 4.39 11.90 1.99
CA ARG A 43 4.13 12.14 0.57
C ARG A 43 2.98 11.29 0.04
N LEU A 44 2.99 9.98 0.33
CA LEU A 44 1.90 9.09 -0.06
C LEU A 44 0.55 9.61 0.47
N CYS A 45 0.52 10.07 1.72
CA CYS A 45 -0.68 10.66 2.30
C CYS A 45 -1.11 11.91 1.52
N GLN A 46 -0.22 12.87 1.32
CA GLN A 46 -0.56 14.15 0.71
C GLN A 46 -0.92 14.07 -0.78
N GLU A 47 -0.24 13.20 -1.53
CA GLU A 47 -0.39 13.12 -2.99
C GLU A 47 -1.53 12.19 -3.42
N VAL A 48 -1.89 11.20 -2.59
CA VAL A 48 -2.84 10.17 -3.00
C VAL A 48 -3.93 9.89 -1.96
N LEU A 49 -3.56 9.61 -0.71
CA LEU A 49 -4.54 9.17 0.28
C LEU A 49 -5.46 10.29 0.75
N GLU A 50 -4.92 11.47 0.99
CA GLU A 50 -5.70 12.64 1.43
C GLU A 50 -6.69 13.09 0.34
N PRO A 51 -6.28 13.27 -0.93
CA PRO A 51 -7.22 13.54 -2.02
C PRO A 51 -8.31 12.47 -2.16
N LEU A 52 -7.96 11.18 -2.03
CA LEU A 52 -8.95 10.10 -2.05
C LEU A 52 -9.91 10.19 -0.85
N ARG A 53 -9.39 10.48 0.33
CA ARG A 53 -10.17 10.63 1.57
C ARG A 53 -11.18 11.77 1.47
N GLN A 54 -10.75 12.91 0.92
CA GLN A 54 -11.61 14.07 0.70
C GLN A 54 -12.70 13.77 -0.33
N HIS A 55 -12.34 13.10 -1.43
CA HIS A 55 -13.31 12.66 -2.45
C HIS A 55 -14.35 11.69 -1.90
N TYR A 56 -13.90 10.68 -1.13
CA TYR A 56 -14.78 9.66 -0.56
C TYR A 56 -15.67 10.20 0.58
N GLY A 57 -15.21 11.22 1.29
CA GLY A 57 -15.93 11.85 2.41
C GLY A 57 -16.05 11.00 3.68
N LYS A 58 -15.41 9.82 3.75
CA LYS A 58 -15.47 8.89 4.88
C LYS A 58 -14.08 8.36 5.23
N PRO A 59 -13.84 7.89 6.48
CA PRO A 59 -12.56 7.31 6.87
C PRO A 59 -12.11 6.17 5.94
N ILE A 60 -10.84 6.20 5.58
CA ILE A 60 -10.15 5.14 4.83
C ILE A 60 -9.25 4.40 5.82
N ARG A 61 -9.42 3.09 5.93
CA ARG A 61 -8.65 2.27 6.86
C ARG A 61 -7.42 1.70 6.17
N ILE A 62 -6.24 2.00 6.72
CA ILE A 62 -4.98 1.35 6.36
C ILE A 62 -4.89 0.03 7.12
N THR A 63 -4.66 -1.07 6.41
CA THR A 63 -4.49 -2.41 6.99
C THR A 63 -3.02 -2.83 7.07
N SER A 64 -2.16 -2.24 6.23
CA SER A 64 -0.72 -2.40 6.27
C SER A 64 -0.07 -1.15 5.66
N GLY A 65 0.83 -0.54 6.38
CA GLY A 65 1.65 0.58 5.92
C GLY A 65 3.12 0.19 5.89
N TYR A 66 3.95 0.87 6.68
CA TYR A 66 5.37 0.59 6.78
C TYR A 66 5.66 -0.79 7.36
N ARG A 67 6.67 -1.44 6.82
CA ARG A 67 7.23 -2.70 7.34
C ARG A 67 8.75 -2.59 7.39
N CYS A 68 9.33 -2.77 8.58
CA CYS A 68 10.76 -2.98 8.68
C CYS A 68 11.15 -4.31 8.02
N GLU A 69 12.42 -4.52 7.73
CA GLU A 69 12.90 -5.72 7.02
C GLU A 69 12.50 -7.01 7.73
N ALA A 70 12.64 -7.05 9.07
CA ALA A 70 12.27 -8.21 9.86
C ALA A 70 10.78 -8.55 9.73
N LEU A 71 9.89 -7.53 9.83
CA LEU A 71 8.46 -7.72 9.66
C LEU A 71 8.12 -8.14 8.23
N ASN A 72 8.73 -7.50 7.22
CA ASN A 72 8.49 -7.85 5.82
C ASN A 72 8.83 -9.30 5.52
N ARG A 73 9.94 -9.81 6.08
CA ARG A 73 10.35 -11.22 5.94
C ARG A 73 9.34 -12.17 6.58
N VAL A 74 8.86 -11.86 7.79
CA VAL A 74 7.90 -12.69 8.52
C VAL A 74 6.55 -12.79 7.82
N VAL A 75 6.07 -11.69 7.24
CA VAL A 75 4.78 -11.69 6.51
C VAL A 75 4.90 -12.20 5.07
N GLY A 76 6.08 -12.63 4.64
CA GLY A 76 6.31 -13.16 3.29
C GLY A 76 6.32 -12.09 2.20
N GLY A 77 6.67 -10.85 2.55
CA GLY A 77 6.79 -9.76 1.60
C GLY A 77 8.00 -9.91 0.68
N VAL A 78 7.93 -9.35 -0.53
CA VAL A 78 9.04 -9.36 -1.50
C VAL A 78 10.24 -8.57 -0.98
N GLY A 79 11.47 -8.97 -1.37
CA GLY A 79 12.71 -8.38 -0.86
C GLY A 79 12.91 -6.88 -1.16
N ARG A 80 12.23 -6.36 -2.20
CA ARG A 80 12.22 -4.92 -2.55
C ARG A 80 10.83 -4.32 -2.39
N SER A 81 10.16 -4.64 -1.30
CA SER A 81 8.82 -4.16 -1.02
C SER A 81 8.78 -2.64 -0.82
N GLN A 82 7.85 -1.96 -1.47
CA GLN A 82 7.60 -0.52 -1.29
C GLN A 82 7.13 -0.18 0.13
N HIS A 83 6.55 -1.13 0.85
CA HIS A 83 6.23 -0.97 2.27
C HIS A 83 7.48 -0.71 3.13
N MET A 84 8.64 -1.30 2.79
CA MET A 84 9.90 -1.07 3.52
C MET A 84 10.47 0.33 3.27
N LEU A 85 10.09 0.97 2.18
CA LEU A 85 10.49 2.33 1.85
C LEU A 85 9.52 3.39 2.40
N GLY A 86 8.40 2.99 2.98
CA GLY A 86 7.32 3.91 3.38
C GLY A 86 6.52 4.44 2.19
N GLU A 87 6.69 3.86 1.01
CA GLU A 87 6.09 4.31 -0.25
C GLU A 87 4.74 3.63 -0.56
N ALA A 88 4.26 2.72 0.30
CA ALA A 88 3.05 1.95 0.03
C ALA A 88 2.13 1.82 1.24
N ALA A 89 0.84 1.66 0.96
CA ALA A 89 -0.20 1.31 1.92
C ALA A 89 -1.21 0.34 1.30
N ASP A 90 -1.68 -0.61 2.10
CA ASP A 90 -2.78 -1.49 1.78
C ASP A 90 -4.05 -0.96 2.43
N LEU A 91 -5.09 -0.72 1.64
CA LEU A 91 -6.35 -0.10 2.07
C LEU A 91 -7.44 -1.14 2.15
N SER A 92 -8.14 -1.19 3.28
CA SER A 92 -9.38 -1.96 3.41
C SER A 92 -10.48 -1.35 2.56
N VAL A 93 -11.14 -2.16 1.75
CA VAL A 93 -12.26 -1.73 0.93
C VAL A 93 -13.57 -2.28 1.49
N PRO A 94 -14.60 -1.44 1.69
CA PRO A 94 -15.88 -1.88 2.25
C PRO A 94 -16.60 -2.94 1.39
N ASN A 95 -16.55 -2.77 0.08
CA ASN A 95 -17.14 -3.69 -0.90
C ASN A 95 -16.48 -3.48 -2.28
N GLU A 96 -16.83 -4.31 -3.24
CA GLU A 96 -16.25 -4.27 -4.58
C GLU A 96 -16.62 -3.01 -5.37
N GLN A 97 -17.82 -2.46 -5.18
CA GLN A 97 -18.21 -1.22 -5.84
C GLN A 97 -17.33 -0.05 -5.38
N VAL A 98 -17.15 0.10 -4.07
CA VAL A 98 -16.26 1.13 -3.52
C VAL A 98 -14.81 0.92 -3.98
N ALA A 99 -14.34 -0.35 -4.03
CA ALA A 99 -13.01 -0.63 -4.55
C ALA A 99 -12.85 -0.19 -6.00
N ARG A 100 -13.85 -0.44 -6.84
CA ARG A 100 -13.88 -0.03 -8.25
C ARG A 100 -13.88 1.48 -8.40
N ASP A 101 -14.70 2.17 -7.60
CA ASP A 101 -14.81 3.63 -7.61
C ASP A 101 -13.50 4.29 -7.18
N TRP A 102 -12.89 3.81 -6.09
CA TRP A 102 -11.57 4.28 -5.63
C TRP A 102 -10.50 4.04 -6.66
N PHE A 103 -10.45 2.82 -7.23
CA PHE A 103 -9.49 2.45 -8.26
C PHE A 103 -9.56 3.40 -9.47
N GLN A 104 -10.76 3.60 -10.01
CA GLN A 104 -10.96 4.49 -11.16
C GLN A 104 -10.63 5.95 -10.83
N TRP A 105 -11.00 6.40 -9.63
CA TRP A 105 -10.74 7.76 -9.21
C TRP A 105 -9.24 8.02 -9.03
N ILE A 106 -8.51 7.11 -8.37
CA ILE A 106 -7.05 7.20 -8.18
C ILE A 106 -6.34 7.27 -9.53
N VAL A 107 -6.70 6.39 -10.47
CA VAL A 107 -6.10 6.35 -11.81
C VAL A 107 -6.25 7.68 -12.55
N ARG A 108 -7.37 8.36 -12.37
CA ARG A 108 -7.67 9.60 -13.10
C ARG A 108 -7.12 10.87 -12.42
N ASN A 109 -6.98 10.86 -11.11
CA ASN A 109 -6.83 12.09 -10.33
C ASN A 109 -5.53 12.18 -9.54
N THR A 110 -4.70 11.13 -9.47
CA THR A 110 -3.50 11.13 -8.65
C THR A 110 -2.24 10.71 -9.40
N ASN A 111 -1.08 11.11 -8.87
CA ASN A 111 0.22 10.69 -9.38
C ASN A 111 0.76 9.50 -8.58
N PHE A 112 0.09 8.34 -8.69
CA PHE A 112 0.48 7.10 -8.02
C PHE A 112 1.58 6.34 -8.80
N ASP A 113 2.33 5.47 -8.11
CA ASP A 113 3.29 4.57 -8.77
C ASP A 113 2.63 3.25 -9.16
N GLN A 114 2.05 2.54 -8.19
CA GLN A 114 1.37 1.27 -8.42
C GLN A 114 0.04 1.22 -7.67
N LEU A 115 -0.97 0.72 -8.35
CA LEU A 115 -2.31 0.48 -7.79
C LEU A 115 -2.76 -0.91 -8.17
N LEU A 116 -2.92 -1.78 -7.17
CA LEU A 116 -3.37 -3.16 -7.36
C LEU A 116 -4.66 -3.38 -6.56
N PHE A 117 -5.70 -3.87 -7.21
CA PHE A 117 -6.83 -4.44 -6.49
C PHE A 117 -6.52 -5.92 -6.27
N GLU A 118 -6.12 -6.22 -5.05
CA GLU A 118 -5.63 -7.53 -4.65
C GLU A 118 -6.73 -8.34 -3.95
N HIS A 119 -6.68 -9.65 -4.15
CA HIS A 119 -7.51 -10.55 -3.39
C HIS A 119 -6.74 -11.82 -3.03
N SER A 120 -6.97 -12.31 -1.82
CA SER A 120 -6.49 -13.61 -1.37
C SER A 120 -7.64 -14.60 -1.40
N SER A 121 -7.53 -15.63 -2.24
CA SER A 121 -8.52 -16.73 -2.29
C SER A 121 -8.56 -17.50 -0.96
N ARG A 122 -7.42 -17.61 -0.25
CA ARG A 122 -7.31 -18.30 1.04
C ARG A 122 -8.01 -17.54 2.18
N LEU A 123 -7.86 -16.20 2.22
CA LEU A 123 -8.37 -15.38 3.32
C LEU A 123 -9.72 -14.73 2.99
N ARG A 124 -10.21 -14.85 1.76
CA ARG A 124 -11.38 -14.13 1.23
C ARG A 124 -11.32 -12.61 1.47
N ASN A 125 -10.11 -12.09 1.65
CA ASN A 125 -9.86 -10.67 1.86
C ASN A 125 -9.53 -9.97 0.55
N ARG A 126 -10.03 -8.74 0.42
CA ARG A 126 -9.75 -7.84 -0.70
C ARG A 126 -9.22 -6.53 -0.16
N TRP A 127 -8.22 -5.98 -0.84
CA TRP A 127 -7.65 -4.67 -0.50
C TRP A 127 -7.12 -3.97 -1.73
N LEU A 128 -6.90 -2.68 -1.62
CA LEU A 128 -6.17 -1.90 -2.61
C LEU A 128 -4.75 -1.70 -2.11
N HIS A 129 -3.77 -2.27 -2.81
CA HIS A 129 -2.38 -1.88 -2.65
C HIS A 129 -2.14 -0.61 -3.45
N LEU A 130 -1.64 0.41 -2.79
CA LEU A 130 -1.40 1.72 -3.38
C LEU A 130 -0.01 2.21 -3.00
N SER A 131 0.74 2.71 -3.99
CA SER A 131 2.07 3.27 -3.76
C SER A 131 2.31 4.58 -4.50
N CYS A 132 3.22 5.38 -3.95
CA CYS A 132 3.72 6.61 -4.54
C CYS A 132 5.20 6.74 -4.19
N LYS A 133 6.09 6.81 -5.18
CA LYS A 133 7.53 6.94 -4.96
C LYS A 133 7.89 8.31 -4.42
N TRP A 134 8.97 8.36 -3.64
CA TRP A 134 9.56 9.62 -3.22
C TRP A 134 9.88 10.54 -4.39
N ASP A 135 10.53 10.01 -5.44
CA ASP A 135 10.72 10.74 -6.70
C ASP A 135 9.51 10.55 -7.61
N ARG A 136 8.63 11.56 -7.63
CA ARG A 136 7.37 11.57 -8.40
C ARG A 136 7.55 11.32 -9.90
N LYS A 137 8.70 11.69 -10.48
CA LYS A 137 9.01 11.48 -11.89
C LYS A 137 9.22 10.01 -12.23
N ARG A 138 9.45 9.17 -11.21
CA ARG A 138 9.66 7.73 -11.33
C ARG A 138 8.40 6.91 -11.08
N ASN A 139 7.26 7.55 -10.86
CA ASN A 139 5.98 6.86 -10.74
C ASN A 139 5.59 6.22 -12.07
N ARG A 140 5.24 4.94 -12.03
CA ARG A 140 4.99 4.11 -13.21
C ARG A 140 3.55 4.17 -13.71
N HIS A 141 2.62 4.69 -12.90
CA HIS A 141 1.19 4.66 -13.15
C HIS A 141 0.67 3.26 -13.50
N GLN A 142 1.24 2.23 -12.83
CA GLN A 142 0.85 0.85 -13.06
C GLN A 142 -0.42 0.53 -12.28
N ALA A 143 -1.52 0.30 -12.99
CA ALA A 143 -2.81 -0.05 -12.41
C ALA A 143 -3.25 -1.44 -12.88
N ILE A 144 -3.50 -2.37 -11.93
CA ILE A 144 -3.96 -3.74 -12.22
C ILE A 144 -5.18 -4.04 -11.36
N TYR A 145 -6.32 -4.25 -12.01
CA TYR A 145 -7.54 -4.69 -11.35
C TYR A 145 -7.61 -6.23 -11.34
N ASN A 146 -8.04 -6.83 -10.22
CA ASN A 146 -8.08 -8.29 -10.00
C ASN A 146 -6.71 -8.98 -9.98
N TYR A 147 -5.72 -8.35 -9.37
CA TYR A 147 -4.43 -8.98 -9.13
C TYR A 147 -4.54 -10.12 -8.11
N LYS A 148 -4.15 -11.34 -8.50
CA LYS A 148 -4.12 -12.50 -7.60
C LYS A 148 -2.77 -12.56 -6.90
N VAL A 149 -2.78 -12.51 -5.57
CA VAL A 149 -1.58 -12.77 -4.77
C VAL A 149 -1.35 -14.28 -4.72
N SER A 150 -0.24 -14.74 -5.29
CA SER A 150 0.18 -16.13 -5.15
C SER A 150 0.71 -16.36 -3.74
N ASN A 151 0.02 -17.21 -2.96
CA ASN A 151 0.44 -17.61 -1.61
C ASN A 151 1.52 -18.71 -1.64
N SER A 152 2.51 -18.60 -2.50
CA SER A 152 3.69 -19.47 -2.40
C SER A 152 4.69 -18.76 -1.50
N PRO A 153 5.17 -19.40 -0.40
CA PRO A 153 6.35 -18.91 0.28
C PRO A 153 7.47 -18.80 -0.74
N PRO A 154 8.39 -17.82 -0.65
CA PRO A 154 9.47 -17.70 -1.59
C PRO A 154 10.27 -19.03 -1.57
N SER A 155 10.21 -19.77 -2.67
CA SER A 155 11.09 -20.90 -2.91
C SER A 155 12.53 -20.36 -2.86
N ARG A 156 13.36 -21.05 -2.08
CA ARG A 156 14.81 -20.79 -2.04
C ARG A 156 15.42 -21.22 -3.37
N GLU A 157 15.15 -20.52 -4.46
CA GLU A 157 15.95 -20.67 -5.68
C GLU A 157 15.41 -19.74 -6.77
N GLY A 158 16.33 -19.04 -7.43
CA GLY A 158 16.16 -18.56 -8.81
C GLY A 158 15.64 -17.15 -8.96
N LEU A 159 16.56 -16.32 -9.33
CA LEU A 159 16.33 -15.13 -10.17
C LEU A 159 15.50 -15.56 -11.42
N GLY A 160 14.19 -15.51 -11.30
CA GLY A 160 13.26 -15.72 -12.40
C GLY A 160 12.54 -14.41 -12.69
N VAL A 161 12.91 -13.74 -13.77
CA VAL A 161 12.10 -12.66 -14.37
C VAL A 161 10.79 -13.28 -14.85
N GLY A 162 9.77 -13.21 -14.03
CA GLY A 162 8.41 -13.54 -14.44
C GLY A 162 7.93 -12.51 -15.46
N SER A 163 7.80 -12.93 -16.72
CA SER A 163 7.20 -12.12 -17.77
C SER A 163 5.75 -11.85 -17.39
N CYS A 164 5.45 -10.61 -17.05
CA CYS A 164 4.07 -10.14 -16.98
C CYS A 164 3.54 -10.02 -18.42
N THR A 165 2.64 -10.90 -18.82
CA THR A 165 1.84 -10.66 -20.02
C THR A 165 0.88 -9.52 -19.72
N ALA A 166 1.22 -8.36 -20.21
CA ALA A 166 0.44 -7.14 -20.12
C ALA A 166 -0.83 -7.30 -20.95
N GLY A 167 -1.97 -7.41 -20.28
CA GLY A 167 -3.25 -7.05 -20.88
C GLY A 167 -3.30 -5.53 -21.03
N THR A 168 -2.96 -5.04 -22.19
CA THR A 168 -2.96 -3.62 -22.56
C THR A 168 -4.38 -3.09 -22.45
N CYS A 169 -4.67 -2.25 -21.47
CA CYS A 169 -5.89 -1.43 -21.49
C CYS A 169 -5.72 -0.34 -22.55
N LYS A 170 -6.21 -0.58 -23.77
CA LYS A 170 -6.33 0.45 -24.80
C LYS A 170 -7.35 1.48 -24.33
N ARG A 171 -6.95 2.75 -24.33
CA ARG A 171 -7.87 3.89 -24.28
C ARG A 171 -8.86 3.75 -25.46
N GLN A 172 -10.12 3.67 -25.14
CA GLN A 172 -11.17 4.11 -26.06
C GLN A 172 -11.83 5.35 -25.46
N LEU A 173 -11.89 6.34 -26.30
CA LEU A 173 -12.52 7.65 -26.11
C LEU A 173 -14.00 7.53 -25.76
#